data_6f9665eee4935a9f3be9cc05c9b7e191
#
_entry.id   6f9665eee4935a9f3be9cc05c9b7e191
#
_cell.length_a   1.000
_cell.length_b   1.000
_cell.length_c   1.000
_cell.angle_alpha   90.00
_cell.angle_beta   90.00
_cell.angle_gamma   90.00
#
_symmetry.space_group_name_H-M   'P 1'
#
loop_
_entity.id
_entity.type
_entity.pdbx_description
1 polymer ?
#
loop_
_entity_poly.entity_id
_entity_poly.type
_entity_poly.pdbx_seq_one_letter_code
_entity_poly.pdbx_strand_id
1 'polypeptide(L)'
;RSLFWRILASFWLAIALVAGLSILMGHVLNQDAWILSRHPGLNTLAQQWTERYEENGEDAAQALLEKRKRRYHIDVQVLNENGDPVVRGTFPKRAAAFEARQNDSNDRHLPWRRLTDEYTSPKTGETYLLIYRIPHPELDAWHRESLLWPLSALGIALVVLTLFSLLVTLSITRPLSR
;
A
#
# COMPACT_ATOMS: atom_id res chain seq x y z
N ARG A 1 -20.05 -35.97 -17.11
CA ARG A 1 -18.65 -35.58 -16.84
C ARG A 1 -18.29 -34.28 -17.47
N SER A 2 -18.59 -34.04 -18.75
CA SER A 2 -18.26 -32.79 -19.45
C SER A 2 -19.00 -31.58 -18.87
N LEU A 3 -20.21 -31.73 -18.38
CA LEU A 3 -20.99 -30.68 -17.76
C LEU A 3 -20.38 -30.19 -16.44
N PHE A 4 -19.95 -31.13 -15.60
CA PHE A 4 -19.30 -30.82 -14.32
C PHE A 4 -18.00 -30.05 -14.55
N TRP A 5 -17.16 -30.50 -15.47
CA TRP A 5 -15.90 -29.82 -15.80
C TRP A 5 -16.13 -28.42 -16.39
N ARG A 6 -17.16 -28.25 -17.21
CA ARG A 6 -17.55 -26.95 -17.75
C ARG A 6 -17.98 -25.98 -16.67
N ILE A 7 -18.79 -26.41 -15.74
CA ILE A 7 -19.25 -25.59 -14.61
C ILE A 7 -18.07 -25.24 -13.73
N LEU A 8 -17.22 -26.19 -13.40
CA LEU A 8 -16.02 -25.96 -12.58
C LEU A 8 -15.06 -25.01 -13.26
N ALA A 9 -14.79 -25.20 -14.56
CA ALA A 9 -13.92 -24.32 -15.34
C ALA A 9 -14.48 -22.90 -15.43
N SER A 10 -15.80 -22.75 -15.64
CA SER A 10 -16.46 -21.44 -15.64
C SER A 10 -16.35 -20.74 -14.30
N PHE A 11 -16.56 -21.47 -13.22
CA PHE A 11 -16.45 -20.95 -11.86
C PHE A 11 -15.02 -20.50 -11.55
N TRP A 12 -14.04 -21.31 -11.91
CA TRP A 12 -12.61 -20.96 -11.76
C TRP A 12 -12.24 -19.74 -12.58
N LEU A 13 -12.69 -19.68 -13.83
CA LEU A 13 -12.45 -18.55 -14.70
C LEU A 13 -13.04 -17.26 -14.13
N ALA A 14 -14.26 -17.33 -13.60
CA ALA A 14 -14.91 -16.18 -12.94
C ALA A 14 -14.13 -15.70 -11.73
N ILE A 15 -13.68 -16.61 -10.86
CA ILE A 15 -12.86 -16.27 -9.68
C ILE A 15 -11.54 -15.65 -10.12
N ALA A 16 -10.86 -16.23 -11.11
CA ALA A 16 -9.60 -15.72 -11.61
C ALA A 16 -9.76 -14.33 -12.24
N LEU A 17 -10.82 -14.10 -13.00
CA LEU A 17 -11.12 -12.80 -13.59
C LEU A 17 -11.40 -11.74 -12.53
N VAL A 18 -12.23 -12.04 -11.54
CA VAL A 18 -12.55 -11.11 -10.46
C VAL A 18 -11.30 -10.77 -9.65
N ALA A 19 -10.51 -11.77 -9.29
CA ALA A 19 -9.26 -11.56 -8.57
C ALA A 19 -8.26 -10.74 -9.39
N GLY A 20 -8.09 -11.07 -10.67
CA GLY A 20 -7.20 -10.34 -11.58
C GLY A 20 -7.62 -8.91 -11.79
N LEU A 21 -8.91 -8.65 -12.00
CA LEU A 21 -9.45 -7.30 -12.13
C LEU A 21 -9.29 -6.50 -10.86
N SER A 22 -9.53 -7.10 -9.70
CA SER A 22 -9.36 -6.43 -8.40
C SER A 22 -7.92 -6.00 -8.17
N ILE A 23 -6.97 -6.88 -8.46
CA ILE A 23 -5.54 -6.57 -8.36
C ILE A 23 -5.15 -5.47 -9.36
N LEU A 24 -5.60 -5.58 -10.61
CA LEU A 24 -5.30 -4.62 -11.65
C LEU A 24 -5.87 -3.23 -11.32
N MET A 25 -7.11 -3.16 -10.86
CA MET A 25 -7.74 -1.90 -10.46
C MET A 25 -7.01 -1.26 -9.29
N GLY A 26 -6.60 -2.05 -8.31
CA GLY A 26 -5.78 -1.55 -7.19
C GLY A 26 -4.47 -0.96 -7.65
N HIS A 27 -3.82 -1.56 -8.64
CA HIS A 27 -2.55 -1.07 -9.18
C HIS A 27 -2.68 0.14 -10.10
N VAL A 28 -3.72 0.19 -10.93
CA VAL A 28 -3.83 1.21 -11.99
C VAL A 28 -4.50 2.49 -11.49
N LEU A 29 -5.52 2.37 -10.65
CA LEU A 29 -6.36 3.52 -10.29
C LEU A 29 -5.83 4.36 -9.14
N ASN A 30 -5.18 3.80 -8.13
CA ASN A 30 -4.75 4.53 -6.94
C ASN A 30 -3.52 3.92 -6.27
N GLN A 31 -2.41 3.79 -7.00
CA GLN A 31 -1.16 3.27 -6.42
C GLN A 31 -0.71 4.07 -5.19
N ASP A 32 -0.74 5.40 -5.30
CA ASP A 32 -0.28 6.27 -4.22
C ASP A 32 -1.18 6.17 -2.99
N ALA A 33 -2.48 6.22 -3.17
CA ALA A 33 -3.44 6.06 -2.08
C ALA A 33 -3.35 4.68 -1.45
N TRP A 34 -3.15 3.64 -2.25
CA TRP A 34 -3.00 2.27 -1.76
C TRP A 34 -1.73 2.10 -0.94
N ILE A 35 -0.60 2.66 -1.40
CA ILE A 35 0.66 2.64 -0.66
C ILE A 35 0.52 3.40 0.66
N LEU A 36 -0.07 4.60 0.63
CA LEU A 36 -0.28 5.41 1.82
C LEU A 36 -1.17 4.72 2.86
N SER A 37 -2.20 3.99 2.41
CA SER A 37 -3.12 3.31 3.31
C SER A 37 -2.62 1.97 3.83
N ARG A 38 -1.74 1.29 3.08
CA ARG A 38 -1.32 -0.08 3.39
C ARG A 38 0.11 -0.21 3.90
N HIS A 39 1.00 0.71 3.55
CA HIS A 39 2.39 0.62 3.98
C HIS A 39 2.50 0.83 5.49
N PRO A 40 3.15 -0.10 6.24
CA PRO A 40 3.18 -0.03 7.69
C PRO A 40 3.92 1.21 8.24
N GLY A 41 4.82 1.79 7.45
CA GLY A 41 5.52 3.02 7.82
C GLY A 41 4.75 4.30 7.53
N LEU A 42 3.69 4.24 6.71
CA LEU A 42 2.98 5.42 6.22
C LEU A 42 1.50 5.48 6.63
N ASN A 43 0.86 4.36 6.88
CA ASN A 43 -0.60 4.30 7.07
C ASN A 43 -1.13 5.13 8.24
N THR A 44 -0.34 5.32 9.29
CA THR A 44 -0.72 6.10 10.47
C THR A 44 0.22 7.26 10.74
N LEU A 45 1.21 7.49 9.88
CA LEU A 45 2.25 8.48 10.12
C LEU A 45 1.71 9.90 10.21
N ALA A 46 0.83 10.30 9.31
CA ALA A 46 0.25 11.63 9.30
C ALA A 46 -0.50 11.94 10.60
N GLN A 47 -1.34 11.01 11.04
CA GLN A 47 -2.09 11.13 12.28
C GLN A 47 -1.16 11.17 13.50
N GLN A 48 -0.24 10.24 13.60
CA GLN A 48 0.70 10.16 14.74
C GLN A 48 1.62 11.37 14.80
N TRP A 49 2.11 11.83 13.65
CA TRP A 49 2.96 13.02 13.59
C TRP A 49 2.22 14.25 14.05
N THR A 50 0.99 14.46 13.57
CA THR A 50 0.16 15.61 13.93
C THR A 50 -0.16 15.63 15.42
N GLU A 51 -0.56 14.49 15.98
CA GLU A 51 -0.81 14.36 17.42
C GLU A 51 0.45 14.66 18.23
N ARG A 52 1.59 14.14 17.80
CA ARG A 52 2.87 14.34 18.47
C ARG A 52 3.30 15.80 18.43
N TYR A 53 3.12 16.44 17.30
CA TYR A 53 3.44 17.86 17.13
C TYR A 53 2.56 18.75 18.01
N GLU A 54 1.28 18.49 18.06
CA GLU A 54 0.34 19.29 18.86
C GLU A 54 0.49 19.08 20.37
N GLU A 55 0.82 17.87 20.80
CA GLU A 55 0.94 17.53 22.21
C GLU A 55 2.34 17.83 22.78
N ASN A 56 3.38 17.51 22.04
CA ASN A 56 4.77 17.51 22.55
C ASN A 56 5.68 18.49 21.85
N GLY A 57 5.22 19.15 20.79
CA GLY A 57 5.97 20.19 20.08
C GLY A 57 6.84 19.68 18.94
N GLU A 58 7.63 20.61 18.40
CA GLU A 58 8.42 20.41 17.19
C GLU A 58 9.50 19.33 17.32
N ASP A 59 10.21 19.31 18.45
CA ASP A 59 11.32 18.37 18.63
C ASP A 59 10.84 16.91 18.68
N ALA A 60 9.72 16.65 19.33
CA ALA A 60 9.14 15.31 19.40
C ALA A 60 8.60 14.86 18.05
N ALA A 61 8.01 15.77 17.28
CA ALA A 61 7.53 15.49 15.93
C ALA A 61 8.70 15.18 14.99
N GLN A 62 9.80 15.94 15.09
CA GLN A 62 11.01 15.68 14.31
C GLN A 62 11.63 14.30 14.66
N ALA A 63 11.66 13.96 15.95
CA ALA A 63 12.18 12.67 16.41
C ALA A 63 11.36 11.49 15.85
N LEU A 64 10.06 11.63 15.72
CA LEU A 64 9.20 10.62 15.09
C LEU A 64 9.58 10.39 13.63
N LEU A 65 9.83 11.46 12.86
CA LEU A 65 10.26 11.37 11.46
C LEU A 65 11.61 10.67 11.33
N GLU A 66 12.56 11.00 12.20
CA GLU A 66 13.88 10.37 12.23
C GLU A 66 13.79 8.88 12.56
N LYS A 67 12.90 8.50 13.47
CA LYS A 67 12.64 7.10 13.81
C LYS A 67 12.09 6.33 12.62
N ARG A 68 11.15 6.91 11.86
CA ARG A 68 10.61 6.29 10.64
C ARG A 68 11.67 6.15 9.56
N LYS A 69 12.54 7.12 9.41
CA LYS A 69 13.68 7.04 8.48
C LYS A 69 14.60 5.88 8.83
N ARG A 70 14.95 5.71 10.09
CA ARG A 70 15.81 4.62 10.54
C ARG A 70 15.20 3.24 10.32
N ARG A 71 13.89 3.12 10.52
CA ARG A 71 13.20 1.83 10.43
C ARG A 71 12.80 1.44 9.00
N TYR A 72 12.30 2.39 8.22
CA TYR A 72 11.74 2.14 6.89
C TYR A 72 12.48 2.81 5.75
N HIS A 73 13.53 3.55 6.03
CA HIS A 73 14.30 4.34 5.05
C HIS A 73 13.44 5.36 4.29
N ILE A 74 12.41 5.87 4.93
CA ILE A 74 11.48 6.84 4.36
C ILE A 74 11.91 8.24 4.79
N ASP A 75 12.08 9.13 3.82
CA ASP A 75 12.30 10.55 4.08
C ASP A 75 10.96 11.28 4.09
N VAL A 76 10.77 12.18 5.06
CA VAL A 76 9.52 12.91 5.25
C VAL A 76 9.81 14.40 5.38
N GLN A 77 9.00 15.21 4.69
CA GLN A 77 8.95 16.66 4.84
C GLN A 77 7.51 17.07 5.12
N VAL A 78 7.32 17.95 6.09
CA VAL A 78 5.99 18.44 6.45
C VAL A 78 5.91 19.94 6.20
N LEU A 79 4.92 20.35 5.43
CA LEU A 79 4.65 21.75 5.09
C LEU A 79 3.32 22.17 5.68
N ASN A 80 3.20 23.46 6.01
CA ASN A 80 1.93 24.06 6.42
C ASN A 80 1.09 24.48 5.20
N GLU A 81 -0.05 25.11 5.43
CA GLU A 81 -0.93 25.61 4.35
C GLU A 81 -0.27 26.62 3.45
N ASN A 82 0.71 27.37 3.96
CA ASN A 82 1.46 28.37 3.20
C ASN A 82 2.63 27.80 2.42
N GLY A 83 2.89 26.49 2.56
CA GLY A 83 4.02 25.82 1.92
C GLY A 83 5.33 25.94 2.68
N ASP A 84 5.32 26.45 3.91
CA ASP A 84 6.52 26.59 4.73
C ASP A 84 6.77 25.30 5.56
N PRO A 85 8.04 24.88 5.72
CA PRO A 85 8.34 23.71 6.55
C PRO A 85 7.95 23.94 8.01
N VAL A 86 7.18 23.02 8.57
CA VAL A 86 6.77 23.05 9.99
C VAL A 86 7.90 22.52 10.87
N VAL A 87 8.60 21.48 10.40
CA VAL A 87 9.77 20.90 11.05
C VAL A 87 10.89 20.76 10.02
N ARG A 88 12.10 20.53 10.51
CA ARG A 88 13.27 20.35 9.63
C ARG A 88 13.09 19.19 8.65
N GLY A 89 12.38 18.12 9.03
CA GLY A 89 12.21 16.93 8.22
C GLY A 89 13.46 16.08 8.15
N THR A 90 13.43 15.08 7.26
CA THR A 90 14.53 14.13 7.07
C THR A 90 15.15 14.21 5.68
N PHE A 91 14.65 15.07 4.80
CA PHE A 91 15.22 15.27 3.47
C PHE A 91 16.62 15.88 3.57
N PRO A 92 17.59 15.41 2.77
CA PRO A 92 18.86 16.10 2.63
C PRO A 92 18.66 17.53 2.11
N LYS A 93 19.43 18.48 2.60
CA LYS A 93 19.27 19.91 2.23
C LYS A 93 19.34 20.16 0.71
N ARG A 94 20.19 19.41 0.02
CA ARG A 94 20.31 19.51 -1.45
C ARG A 94 19.11 18.94 -2.18
N ALA A 95 18.55 17.84 -1.68
CA ALA A 95 17.40 17.20 -2.28
C ALA A 95 16.12 18.02 -2.09
N ALA A 96 15.95 18.66 -0.94
CA ALA A 96 14.79 19.52 -0.68
C ALA A 96 14.73 20.70 -1.66
N ALA A 97 15.88 21.34 -1.95
CA ALA A 97 15.97 22.42 -2.92
C ALA A 97 15.69 21.92 -4.35
N PHE A 98 16.15 20.72 -4.69
CA PHE A 98 15.95 20.13 -6.00
C PHE A 98 14.47 19.74 -6.22
N GLU A 99 13.83 19.16 -5.22
CA GLU A 99 12.42 18.78 -5.31
C GLU A 99 11.47 19.97 -5.35
N ALA A 100 11.81 21.05 -4.67
CA ALA A 100 11.06 22.31 -4.77
C ALA A 100 11.08 22.90 -6.18
N ARG A 101 12.11 22.63 -6.96
CA ARG A 101 12.24 23.08 -8.34
C ARG A 101 11.62 22.12 -9.36
N GLN A 102 11.60 20.80 -9.06
CA GLN A 102 11.00 19.80 -9.93
C GLN A 102 9.55 19.53 -9.54
N ASN A 103 8.68 20.42 -9.92
CA ASN A 103 7.26 20.26 -9.65
C ASN A 103 6.59 19.28 -10.60
N ASP A 104 7.31 18.63 -11.52
CA ASP A 104 6.66 17.82 -12.54
C ASP A 104 7.46 16.62 -13.05
N SER A 105 6.85 15.50 -12.94
CA SER A 105 6.60 14.53 -14.00
C SER A 105 7.64 13.52 -14.43
N ASN A 106 8.81 13.37 -13.85
CA ASN A 106 9.69 12.28 -14.24
C ASN A 106 10.17 11.41 -13.08
N ASP A 107 9.21 10.93 -12.28
CA ASP A 107 9.47 9.94 -11.22
C ASP A 107 10.06 8.61 -11.75
N ARG A 108 10.01 8.40 -13.07
CA ARG A 108 10.49 7.16 -13.71
C ARG A 108 12.00 6.97 -13.65
N HIS A 109 12.74 8.07 -13.50
CA HIS A 109 14.21 8.03 -13.50
C HIS A 109 14.84 8.28 -12.13
N LEU A 110 14.03 8.58 -11.11
CA LEU A 110 14.53 8.81 -9.76
C LEU A 110 14.68 7.50 -9.00
N PRO A 111 15.72 7.36 -8.14
CA PRO A 111 15.91 6.15 -7.33
C PRO A 111 14.89 6.00 -6.19
N TRP A 112 13.94 6.92 -6.08
CA TRP A 112 12.88 6.91 -5.06
C TRP A 112 11.54 7.30 -5.65
N ARG A 113 10.45 6.90 -4.96
CA ARG A 113 9.10 7.32 -5.29
C ARG A 113 8.64 8.40 -4.33
N ARG A 114 8.08 9.47 -4.86
CA ARG A 114 7.51 10.58 -4.09
C ARG A 114 6.02 10.38 -3.90
N LEU A 115 5.56 10.50 -2.66
CA LEU A 115 4.15 10.44 -2.30
C LEU A 115 3.79 11.70 -1.52
N THR A 116 2.56 12.18 -1.69
CA THR A 116 2.03 13.32 -0.95
C THR A 116 0.76 12.92 -0.23
N ASP A 117 0.60 13.42 1.01
CA ASP A 117 -0.57 13.18 1.82
C ASP A 117 -0.97 14.48 2.52
N GLU A 118 -2.26 14.80 2.49
CA GLU A 118 -2.81 15.92 3.23
C GLU A 118 -3.56 15.41 4.45
N TYR A 119 -3.25 15.98 5.60
CA TYR A 119 -3.92 15.63 6.84
C TYR A 119 -4.40 16.89 7.56
N THR A 120 -5.69 16.92 7.88
CA THR A 120 -6.29 18.02 8.65
C THR A 120 -6.46 17.58 10.09
N SER A 121 -5.90 18.36 11.02
CA SER A 121 -6.02 18.08 12.44
C SER A 121 -7.46 18.28 12.91
N PRO A 122 -8.07 17.28 13.56
CA PRO A 122 -9.41 17.44 14.11
C PRO A 122 -9.46 18.37 15.32
N LYS A 123 -8.32 18.64 15.96
CA LYS A 123 -8.26 19.50 17.14
C LYS A 123 -8.10 20.97 16.79
N THR A 124 -7.21 21.29 15.87
CA THR A 124 -6.85 22.67 15.51
C THR A 124 -7.46 23.12 14.19
N GLY A 125 -7.86 22.19 13.33
CA GLY A 125 -8.35 22.47 11.99
C GLY A 125 -7.26 22.84 10.99
N GLU A 126 -5.99 22.82 11.39
CA GLU A 126 -4.87 23.09 10.51
C GLU A 126 -4.61 21.91 9.58
N THR A 127 -4.29 22.19 8.31
CA THR A 127 -3.96 21.18 7.32
C THR A 127 -2.46 21.14 7.09
N TYR A 128 -1.90 19.94 7.15
CA TYR A 128 -0.49 19.70 6.91
C TYR A 128 -0.32 18.89 5.63
N LEU A 129 0.65 19.27 4.83
CA LEU A 129 1.05 18.51 3.65
C LEU A 129 2.30 17.72 3.97
N LEU A 130 2.20 16.40 3.96
CA LEU A 130 3.32 15.51 4.22
C LEU A 130 3.83 14.96 2.89
N ILE A 131 5.11 15.14 2.63
CA ILE A 131 5.77 14.64 1.44
C ILE A 131 6.67 13.49 1.85
N TYR A 132 6.43 12.31 1.29
CA TYR A 132 7.19 11.09 1.56
C TYR A 132 8.05 10.73 0.37
N ARG A 133 9.22 10.18 0.66
CA ARG A 133 10.16 9.69 -0.34
C ARG A 133 10.61 8.30 0.05
N ILE A 134 10.23 7.31 -0.74
CA ILE A 134 10.52 5.90 -0.47
C ILE A 134 11.48 5.38 -1.54
N PRO A 135 12.63 4.77 -1.16
CA PRO A 135 13.50 4.11 -2.12
C PRO A 135 12.78 3.00 -2.88
N HIS A 136 12.99 2.89 -4.18
CA HIS A 136 12.38 1.84 -5.00
C HIS A 136 12.68 0.42 -4.51
N PRO A 137 13.89 0.06 -4.07
CA PRO A 137 14.15 -1.27 -3.55
C PRO A 137 13.30 -1.64 -2.32
N GLU A 138 13.10 -0.69 -1.40
CA GLU A 138 12.23 -0.86 -0.23
C GLU A 138 10.77 -1.05 -0.64
N LEU A 139 10.29 -0.26 -1.57
CA LEU A 139 8.93 -0.32 -2.08
C LEU A 139 8.69 -1.64 -2.81
N ASP A 140 9.62 -2.08 -3.64
CA ASP A 140 9.54 -3.34 -4.36
C ASP A 140 9.54 -4.55 -3.42
N ALA A 141 10.37 -4.53 -2.37
CA ALA A 141 10.39 -5.56 -1.34
C ALA A 141 9.04 -5.63 -0.62
N TRP A 142 8.48 -4.50 -0.25
CA TRP A 142 7.19 -4.43 0.40
C TRP A 142 6.05 -4.90 -0.52
N HIS A 143 6.08 -4.53 -1.79
CA HIS A 143 5.09 -5.00 -2.78
C HIS A 143 5.12 -6.51 -2.93
N ARG A 144 6.30 -7.11 -2.98
CA ARG A 144 6.44 -8.56 -3.07
C ARG A 144 5.84 -9.26 -1.84
N GLU A 145 6.15 -8.78 -0.64
CA GLU A 145 5.59 -9.32 0.60
C GLU A 145 4.08 -9.15 0.66
N SER A 146 3.56 -7.99 0.26
CA SER A 146 2.13 -7.69 0.27
C SER A 146 1.34 -8.54 -0.74
N LEU A 147 1.94 -8.88 -1.89
CA LEU A 147 1.29 -9.70 -2.92
C LEU A 147 1.39 -11.19 -2.62
N LEU A 148 2.44 -11.65 -1.95
CA LEU A 148 2.61 -13.06 -1.62
C LEU A 148 1.47 -13.59 -0.73
N TRP A 149 1.03 -12.81 0.23
CA TRP A 149 -0.02 -13.22 1.16
C TRP A 149 -1.38 -13.45 0.47
N PRO A 150 -1.95 -12.48 -0.27
CA PRO A 150 -3.22 -12.69 -0.95
C PRO A 150 -3.14 -13.75 -2.05
N LEU A 151 -2.00 -13.86 -2.76
CA LEU A 151 -1.79 -14.90 -3.76
C LEU A 151 -1.75 -16.29 -3.13
N SER A 152 -1.08 -16.45 -2.00
CA SER A 152 -1.04 -17.70 -1.24
C SER A 152 -2.43 -18.10 -0.75
N ALA A 153 -3.19 -17.15 -0.19
CA ALA A 153 -4.55 -17.38 0.27
C ALA A 153 -5.47 -17.82 -0.87
N LEU A 154 -5.35 -17.17 -2.03
CA LEU A 154 -6.11 -17.54 -3.22
C LEU A 154 -5.76 -18.95 -3.70
N GLY A 155 -4.48 -19.29 -3.74
CA GLY A 155 -4.00 -20.62 -4.12
C GLY A 155 -4.55 -21.72 -3.19
N ILE A 156 -4.48 -21.49 -1.89
CA ILE A 156 -5.03 -22.41 -0.88
C ILE A 156 -6.54 -22.58 -1.05
N ALA A 157 -7.27 -21.47 -1.25
CA ALA A 157 -8.71 -21.50 -1.46
C ALA A 157 -9.07 -22.30 -2.70
N LEU A 158 -8.35 -22.16 -3.80
CA LEU A 158 -8.56 -22.91 -5.02
C LEU A 158 -8.31 -24.42 -4.81
N VAL A 159 -7.25 -24.78 -4.10
CA VAL A 159 -6.93 -26.17 -3.78
C VAL A 159 -8.04 -26.79 -2.91
N VAL A 160 -8.46 -26.08 -1.88
CA VAL A 160 -9.55 -26.55 -0.98
C VAL A 160 -10.85 -26.74 -1.77
N LEU A 161 -11.22 -25.79 -2.62
CA LEU A 161 -12.42 -25.89 -3.47
C LEU A 161 -12.33 -27.08 -4.42
N THR A 162 -11.17 -27.31 -5.02
CA THR A 162 -10.95 -28.45 -5.92
C THR A 162 -11.12 -29.77 -5.18
N LEU A 163 -10.50 -29.93 -4.02
CA LEU A 163 -10.61 -31.13 -3.20
C LEU A 163 -12.07 -31.39 -2.75
N PHE A 164 -12.75 -30.33 -2.31
CA PHE A 164 -14.14 -30.41 -1.91
C PHE A 164 -15.05 -30.85 -3.08
N SER A 165 -14.83 -30.26 -4.26
CA SER A 165 -15.56 -30.62 -5.47
C SER A 165 -15.33 -32.07 -5.87
N LEU A 166 -14.10 -32.57 -5.76
CA LEU A 166 -13.77 -33.96 -6.02
C LEU A 166 -14.48 -34.91 -5.02
N LEU A 167 -14.44 -34.55 -3.75
CA LEU A 167 -15.12 -35.38 -2.71
C LEU A 167 -16.61 -35.42 -2.93
N VAL A 168 -17.27 -34.34 -3.26
CA VAL A 168 -18.67 -34.25 -3.56
C VAL A 168 -19.00 -35.09 -4.80
N THR A 169 -18.21 -35.00 -5.85
CA THR A 169 -18.36 -35.75 -7.09
C THR A 169 -18.23 -37.26 -6.84
N LEU A 170 -17.21 -37.68 -6.10
CA LEU A 170 -17.00 -39.07 -5.74
C LEU A 170 -18.16 -39.61 -4.86
N SER A 171 -18.67 -38.79 -3.94
CA SER A 171 -19.80 -39.12 -3.10
C SER A 171 -21.09 -39.32 -3.90
N ILE A 172 -21.30 -38.49 -4.94
CA ILE A 172 -22.50 -38.59 -5.79
C ILE A 172 -22.39 -39.75 -6.78
N THR A 173 -21.23 -40.02 -7.34
CA THR A 173 -21.04 -41.06 -8.35
C THR A 173 -20.94 -42.45 -7.77
N ARG A 174 -20.58 -42.63 -6.51
CA ARG A 174 -20.47 -43.93 -5.84
C ARG A 174 -21.77 -44.70 -5.80
N PRO A 175 -22.96 -44.14 -5.43
CA PRO A 175 -24.19 -44.85 -5.44
C PRO A 175 -24.69 -45.25 -6.84
N LEU A 176 -24.29 -44.50 -7.87
CA LEU A 176 -24.74 -44.72 -9.24
C LEU A 176 -23.99 -45.84 -9.96
N SER A 177 -22.81 -46.21 -9.47
CA SER A 177 -21.99 -47.26 -10.06
C SER A 177 -22.44 -48.70 -9.65
N ARG A 178 -23.40 -48.80 -8.76
CA ARG A 178 -24.03 -50.06 -8.41
C ARG A 178 -25.29 -50.30 -9.24
#